data_20bed518b75534e84c663db82d0e32e0
#
_entry.id   20bed518b75534e84c663db82d0e32e0
#
_cell.length_a   1.000
_cell.length_b   1.000
_cell.length_c   1.000
_cell.angle_alpha   90.00
_cell.angle_beta   90.00
_cell.angle_gamma   90.00
#
_symmetry.space_group_name_H-M   'P 1'
#
loop_
_entity.id
_entity.type
_entity.pdbx_description
1 polymer ?
#
loop_
_entity_poly.entity_id
_entity_poly.type
_entity_poly.pdbx_seq_one_letter_code
_entity_poly.pdbx_strand_id
1 'polypeptide(L)'
;MMLGKGTLGNVRILGRKTVEIMTRNNLTPKQLEMYDWDTIKGYGYGNLMRVMMDVPASQSFGSEGEFGWDGWLGSYVAMDPKENLAIIYVIQKCGGNGYRDIQVIRDIVYSAL
;
A
#
# COMPACT_ATOMS: atom_id res chain seq x y z
N MET A 1 11.93 -8.00 -2.29
CA MET A 1 12.79 -6.90 -2.77
C MET A 1 12.39 -5.56 -2.14
N MET A 2 11.15 -5.08 -2.24
CA MET A 2 10.72 -3.78 -1.68
C MET A 2 10.90 -3.70 -0.16
N LEU A 3 10.40 -4.67 0.61
CA LEU A 3 10.64 -4.76 2.07
C LEU A 3 12.15 -4.86 2.42
N GLY A 4 12.94 -5.50 1.56
CA GLY A 4 14.40 -5.54 1.69
C GLY A 4 15.12 -4.26 1.22
N LYS A 5 14.39 -3.13 1.08
CA LYS A 5 14.95 -1.82 0.68
C LYS A 5 15.82 -1.89 -0.58
N GLY A 6 15.34 -2.64 -1.57
CA GLY A 6 15.96 -2.80 -2.87
C GLY A 6 16.83 -4.07 -3.02
N THR A 7 16.91 -4.91 -1.98
CA THR A 7 17.69 -6.15 -1.97
C THR A 7 16.76 -7.35 -1.95
N LEU A 8 17.08 -8.39 -2.71
CA LEU A 8 16.43 -9.71 -2.68
C LEU A 8 17.52 -10.78 -2.50
N GLY A 9 17.49 -11.44 -1.36
CA GLY A 9 18.60 -12.32 -0.96
C GLY A 9 19.92 -11.52 -0.92
N ASN A 10 20.90 -11.96 -1.66
CA ASN A 10 22.22 -11.31 -1.74
C ASN A 10 22.36 -10.34 -2.92
N VAL A 11 21.29 -10.13 -3.69
CA VAL A 11 21.33 -9.30 -4.90
C VAL A 11 20.63 -7.96 -4.65
N ARG A 12 21.35 -6.87 -4.91
CA ARG A 12 20.77 -5.53 -4.92
C ARG A 12 20.20 -5.21 -6.30
N ILE A 13 18.88 -4.98 -6.35
CA ILE A 13 18.16 -4.64 -7.58
C ILE A 13 17.95 -3.13 -7.68
N LEU A 14 17.61 -2.47 -6.56
CA LEU A 14 17.42 -1.03 -6.49
C LEU A 14 18.28 -0.42 -5.37
N GLY A 15 18.68 0.83 -5.56
CA GLY A 15 19.27 1.61 -4.49
C GLY A 15 18.27 1.84 -3.34
N ARG A 16 18.73 1.85 -2.08
CA ARG A 16 17.87 2.13 -0.92
C ARG A 16 17.12 3.46 -1.06
N LYS A 17 17.80 4.52 -1.52
CA LYS A 17 17.20 5.84 -1.75
C LYS A 17 16.12 5.83 -2.83
N THR A 18 16.27 4.99 -3.85
CA THR A 18 15.23 4.80 -4.87
C THR A 18 13.96 4.23 -4.26
N VAL A 19 14.08 3.19 -3.43
CA VAL A 19 12.93 2.61 -2.72
C VAL A 19 12.30 3.64 -1.80
N GLU A 20 13.07 4.39 -1.03
CA GLU A 20 12.57 5.46 -0.15
C GLU A 20 11.75 6.51 -0.91
N ILE A 21 12.20 6.94 -2.10
CA ILE A 21 11.45 7.88 -2.93
C ILE A 21 10.15 7.26 -3.46
N MET A 22 10.19 5.99 -3.86
CA MET A 22 9.02 5.29 -4.39
C MET A 22 7.94 5.08 -3.33
N THR A 23 8.34 4.89 -2.07
CA THR A 23 7.46 4.46 -0.97
C THR A 23 7.18 5.57 0.06
N ARG A 24 7.34 6.82 -0.30
CA ARG A 24 6.95 7.98 0.50
C ARG A 24 5.92 8.82 -0.26
N ASN A 25 5.15 9.61 0.46
CA ASN A 25 4.29 10.59 -0.20
C ASN A 25 5.13 11.65 -0.93
N ASN A 26 4.85 11.83 -2.21
CA ASN A 26 5.46 12.85 -3.06
C ASN A 26 4.43 13.90 -3.55
N LEU A 27 3.18 13.82 -3.08
CA LEU A 27 2.17 14.82 -3.38
C LEU A 27 2.38 16.08 -2.53
N THR A 28 2.19 17.23 -3.15
CA THR A 28 2.09 18.51 -2.44
C THR A 28 0.79 18.57 -1.65
N PRO A 29 0.67 19.48 -0.63
CA PRO A 29 -0.58 19.63 0.11
C PRO A 29 -1.81 19.84 -0.79
N LYS A 30 -1.69 20.68 -1.82
CA LYS A 30 -2.77 20.93 -2.78
C LYS A 30 -3.16 19.69 -3.59
N GLN A 31 -2.20 18.85 -3.94
CA GLN A 31 -2.49 17.59 -4.63
C GLN A 31 -3.13 16.56 -3.70
N LEU A 32 -2.73 16.52 -2.42
CA LEU A 32 -3.36 15.67 -1.41
C LEU A 32 -4.84 16.03 -1.20
N GLU A 33 -5.20 17.31 -1.19
CA GLU A 33 -6.60 17.75 -1.10
C GLU A 33 -7.46 17.21 -2.25
N MET A 34 -6.86 17.00 -3.42
CA MET A 34 -7.54 16.43 -4.60
C MET A 34 -7.45 14.90 -4.66
N TYR A 35 -6.57 14.31 -3.88
CA TYR A 35 -6.35 12.87 -3.80
C TYR A 35 -7.18 12.29 -2.64
N ASP A 36 -8.50 12.42 -2.74
CA ASP A 36 -9.43 12.10 -1.66
C ASP A 36 -10.70 11.43 -2.21
N TRP A 37 -10.60 10.16 -2.55
CA TRP A 37 -11.77 9.30 -2.79
C TRP A 37 -11.77 8.14 -1.80
N ASP A 38 -12.92 7.51 -1.60
CA ASP A 38 -13.17 6.59 -0.49
C ASP A 38 -12.12 5.47 -0.32
N THR A 39 -11.56 4.98 -1.41
CA THR A 39 -10.60 3.87 -1.38
C THR A 39 -9.18 4.25 -1.01
N ILE A 40 -8.88 5.55 -0.92
CA ILE A 40 -7.53 6.06 -0.63
C ILE A 40 -7.48 7.08 0.50
N LYS A 41 -8.57 7.23 1.26
CA LYS A 41 -8.54 8.07 2.47
C LYS A 41 -7.41 7.65 3.41
N GLY A 42 -6.67 8.62 3.91
CA GLY A 42 -5.50 8.39 4.76
C GLY A 42 -4.22 8.01 3.99
N TYR A 43 -4.28 7.93 2.67
CA TYR A 43 -3.11 7.63 1.85
C TYR A 43 -2.59 8.87 1.12
N GLY A 44 -1.26 8.92 0.98
CA GLY A 44 -0.59 9.70 -0.04
C GLY A 44 -0.18 8.83 -1.23
N TYR A 45 0.60 9.41 -2.15
CA TYR A 45 1.07 8.72 -3.34
C TYR A 45 2.56 8.92 -3.55
N GLY A 46 3.28 7.83 -3.67
CA GLY A 46 4.66 7.79 -4.09
C GLY A 46 4.78 7.59 -5.60
N ASN A 47 5.85 6.94 -6.04
CA ASN A 47 5.98 6.57 -7.43
C ASN A 47 5.30 5.20 -7.66
N LEU A 48 4.15 5.21 -8.32
CA LEU A 48 3.34 4.04 -8.67
C LEU A 48 2.71 3.30 -7.47
N MET A 49 2.74 3.89 -6.28
CA MET A 49 2.23 3.27 -5.06
C MET A 49 1.47 4.29 -4.21
N ARG A 50 0.33 3.89 -3.63
CA ARG A 50 -0.21 4.62 -2.49
C ARG A 50 0.66 4.35 -1.27
N VAL A 51 0.68 5.28 -0.33
CA VAL A 51 1.47 5.20 0.90
C VAL A 51 0.58 5.61 2.06
N MET A 52 0.43 4.75 3.07
CA MET A 52 -0.34 5.03 4.28
C MET A 52 0.31 6.18 5.06
N MET A 53 -0.44 7.25 5.29
CA MET A 53 -0.01 8.43 6.02
C MET A 53 -0.83 8.65 7.30
N ASP A 54 -2.10 8.30 7.29
CA ASP A 54 -3.05 8.51 8.38
C ASP A 54 -3.91 7.24 8.56
N VAL A 55 -3.51 6.40 9.48
CA VAL A 55 -4.20 5.13 9.78
C VAL A 55 -5.64 5.35 10.25
N PRO A 56 -5.92 6.27 11.20
CA PRO A 56 -7.29 6.59 11.59
C PRO A 56 -8.19 7.01 10.42
N ALA A 57 -7.69 7.86 9.52
CA ALA A 57 -8.47 8.32 8.37
C ALA A 57 -8.74 7.19 7.37
N SER A 58 -7.84 6.22 7.23
CA SER A 58 -8.01 5.07 6.33
C SER A 58 -9.06 4.07 6.81
N GLN A 59 -9.43 4.11 8.11
CA GLN A 59 -10.35 3.16 8.74
C GLN A 59 -9.96 1.69 8.50
N SER A 60 -8.67 1.40 8.40
CA SER A 60 -8.11 0.09 8.12
C SER A 60 -6.98 -0.22 9.08
N PHE A 61 -6.77 -1.49 9.38
CA PHE A 61 -5.54 -1.92 10.01
C PHE A 61 -4.36 -1.68 9.07
N GLY A 62 -3.19 -1.60 9.60
CA GLY A 62 -1.95 -1.36 8.88
C GLY A 62 -1.12 -0.32 9.60
N SER A 63 0.05 -0.04 9.07
CA SER A 63 0.99 0.90 9.67
C SER A 63 1.20 2.12 8.79
N GLU A 64 1.47 3.26 9.41
CA GLU A 64 2.01 4.41 8.68
C GLU A 64 3.29 3.99 7.93
N GLY A 65 3.36 4.30 6.65
CA GLY A 65 4.44 3.87 5.77
C GLY A 65 4.18 2.54 5.04
N GLU A 66 3.04 1.87 5.28
CA GLU A 66 2.59 0.80 4.39
C GLU A 66 2.42 1.35 2.98
N PHE A 67 2.83 0.59 1.97
CA PHE A 67 2.71 0.99 0.57
C PHE A 67 2.27 -0.18 -0.32
N GLY A 68 1.65 0.13 -1.43
CA GLY A 68 1.17 -0.86 -2.38
C GLY A 68 0.24 -0.26 -3.44
N TRP A 69 -0.48 -1.11 -4.13
CA TRP A 69 -1.48 -0.70 -5.11
C TRP A 69 -2.53 -1.79 -5.31
N ASP A 70 -3.60 -1.45 -6.00
CA ASP A 70 -4.67 -2.35 -6.39
C ASP A 70 -4.91 -2.29 -7.90
N GLY A 71 -5.38 -3.38 -8.47
CA GLY A 71 -5.71 -3.48 -9.88
C GLY A 71 -7.21 -3.33 -10.12
N TRP A 72 -7.58 -2.85 -11.32
CA TRP A 72 -8.96 -2.67 -11.74
C TRP A 72 -9.82 -3.93 -11.64
N LEU A 73 -9.19 -5.11 -11.75
CA LEU A 73 -9.85 -6.40 -11.64
C LEU A 73 -9.79 -7.01 -10.23
N GLY A 74 -9.52 -6.19 -9.21
CA GLY A 74 -9.56 -6.57 -7.81
C GLY A 74 -8.28 -7.18 -7.25
N SER A 75 -7.21 -7.31 -8.04
CA SER A 75 -5.91 -7.69 -7.50
C SER A 75 -5.38 -6.61 -6.55
N TYR A 76 -4.60 -7.03 -5.56
CA TYR A 76 -4.13 -6.14 -4.51
C TYR A 76 -2.74 -6.52 -4.02
N VAL A 77 -1.93 -5.54 -3.74
CA VAL A 77 -0.66 -5.70 -3.05
C VAL A 77 -0.49 -4.63 -1.99
N ALA A 78 -0.07 -5.05 -0.80
CA ALA A 78 0.42 -4.16 0.25
C ALA A 78 1.70 -4.71 0.85
N MET A 79 2.58 -3.82 1.22
CA MET A 79 3.83 -4.12 1.92
C MET A 79 3.93 -3.20 3.12
N ASP A 80 3.99 -3.78 4.30
CA ASP A 80 4.14 -3.07 5.57
C ASP A 80 5.55 -3.30 6.13
N PRO A 81 6.43 -2.30 6.02
CA PRO A 81 7.79 -2.46 6.54
C PRO A 81 7.88 -2.53 8.07
N LYS A 82 6.90 -1.99 8.81
CA LYS A 82 6.89 -2.05 10.28
C LYS A 82 6.61 -3.45 10.77
N GLU A 83 5.67 -4.13 10.11
CA GLU A 83 5.30 -5.51 10.42
C GLU A 83 6.13 -6.55 9.65
N ASN A 84 7.01 -6.10 8.74
CA ASN A 84 7.72 -6.97 7.80
C ASN A 84 6.78 -7.90 7.03
N LEU A 85 5.62 -7.37 6.66
CA LEU A 85 4.50 -8.09 6.06
C LEU A 85 4.33 -7.71 4.59
N ALA A 86 4.03 -8.70 3.75
CA ALA A 86 3.51 -8.48 2.40
C ALA A 86 2.19 -9.23 2.23
N ILE A 87 1.16 -8.52 1.78
CA ILE A 87 -0.14 -9.08 1.39
C ILE A 87 -0.20 -9.05 -0.13
N ILE A 88 -0.41 -10.19 -0.76
CA ILE A 88 -0.62 -10.31 -2.20
C ILE A 88 -1.93 -11.07 -2.41
N TYR A 89 -2.91 -10.41 -2.99
CA TYR A 89 -4.20 -10.99 -3.32
C TYR A 89 -4.41 -10.91 -4.83
N VAL A 90 -4.57 -12.05 -5.46
CA VAL A 90 -4.71 -12.15 -6.92
C VAL A 90 -6.08 -12.70 -7.26
N ILE A 91 -6.88 -11.87 -7.88
CA ILE A 91 -8.23 -12.20 -8.35
C ILE A 91 -8.47 -11.52 -9.69
N GLN A 92 -9.36 -12.10 -10.49
CA GLN A 92 -9.85 -11.49 -11.72
C GLN A 92 -11.36 -11.34 -11.64
N LYS A 93 -11.81 -10.20 -11.10
CA LYS A 93 -13.23 -9.89 -10.92
C LYS A 93 -13.47 -8.43 -11.25
N CYS A 94 -14.18 -8.16 -12.31
CA CYS A 94 -14.59 -6.80 -12.65
C CYS A 94 -15.93 -6.47 -12.00
N GLY A 95 -16.01 -5.32 -11.33
CA GLY A 95 -17.21 -4.87 -10.63
C GLY A 95 -17.47 -5.58 -9.30
N GLY A 96 -18.51 -5.16 -8.59
CA GLY A 96 -18.87 -5.70 -7.26
C GLY A 96 -18.10 -5.04 -6.10
N ASN A 97 -18.01 -5.72 -4.97
CA ASN A 97 -17.47 -5.19 -3.72
C ASN A 97 -15.94 -5.38 -3.57
N GLY A 98 -15.18 -5.33 -4.67
CA GLY A 98 -13.74 -5.66 -4.66
C GLY A 98 -12.94 -4.89 -3.60
N TYR A 99 -13.25 -3.62 -3.37
CA TYR A 99 -12.63 -2.83 -2.31
C TYR A 99 -12.97 -3.36 -0.91
N ARG A 100 -14.23 -3.72 -0.67
CA ARG A 100 -14.65 -4.32 0.60
C ARG A 100 -13.98 -5.68 0.84
N ASP A 101 -13.84 -6.48 -0.20
CA ASP A 101 -13.16 -7.78 -0.11
C ASP A 101 -11.69 -7.57 0.32
N ILE A 102 -11.02 -6.55 -0.25
CA ILE A 102 -9.65 -6.16 0.13
C ILE A 102 -9.57 -5.72 1.58
N GLN A 103 -10.49 -4.88 2.06
CA GLN A 103 -10.51 -4.46 3.46
C GLN A 103 -10.67 -5.64 4.40
N VAL A 104 -11.62 -6.54 4.13
CA VAL A 104 -11.83 -7.74 4.94
C VAL A 104 -10.60 -8.64 4.98
N ILE A 105 -9.94 -8.85 3.85
CA ILE A 105 -8.70 -9.63 3.78
C ILE A 105 -7.59 -8.96 4.60
N ARG A 106 -7.43 -7.66 4.49
CA ARG A 106 -6.46 -6.89 5.30
C ARG A 106 -6.75 -7.07 6.79
N ASP A 107 -7.99 -6.86 7.20
CA ASP A 107 -8.38 -6.95 8.60
C ASP A 107 -8.12 -8.35 9.18
N ILE A 108 -8.42 -9.39 8.43
CA ILE A 108 -8.11 -10.77 8.82
C ILE A 108 -6.61 -10.98 8.98
N VAL A 109 -5.80 -10.52 8.03
CA VAL A 109 -4.35 -10.71 8.06
C VAL A 109 -3.73 -9.93 9.23
N TYR A 110 -4.08 -8.66 9.40
CA TYR A 110 -3.53 -7.84 10.49
C TYR A 110 -4.03 -8.28 11.86
N SER A 111 -5.24 -8.82 11.98
CA SER A 111 -5.73 -9.35 13.26
C SER A 111 -5.05 -10.65 13.70
N ALA A 112 -4.24 -11.25 12.84
CA ALA A 112 -3.45 -12.44 13.15
C ALA A 112 -2.02 -12.12 13.63
N LEU A 113 -1.63 -10.84 13.65
CA LEU A 113 -0.33 -10.38 14.18
C LEU A 113 -0.42 -10.09 15.66
#